data_93c775d7504b80049cfa6863db95b613
#
_entry.id   93c775d7504b80049cfa6863db95b613
#
_cell.length_a   1.000
_cell.length_b   1.000
_cell.length_c   1.000
_cell.angle_alpha   90.00
_cell.angle_beta   90.00
_cell.angle_gamma   90.00
#
_symmetry.space_group_name_H-M   'P 1'
#
loop_
_entity.id
_entity.type
_entity.pdbx_description
1 polymer ?
#
loop_
_entity_poly.entity_id
_entity_poly.type
_entity_poly.pdbx_seq_one_letter_code
_entity_poly.pdbx_strand_id
1 'polypeptide(L)'
;MESKTDIIWLERVDSTNDEARRHISEIDNLSVVSALEQTKGRGQHGNTWLSMPGENLTFSLIVKDFRIKANEQSAISQATALSLTKILGRYGIEARIKWPNDIYAGDNKICGILIENSLKGMGIDWSIIGIGLNVNQTSFPEHLPNPTSMRLCTGNSNPYNTRTILEEYIEIFTGYYREYLNGNGSLEKLEQEFVSRMRTNLSLPQ
;
A
#
# COMPACT_ATOMS: atom_id res chain seq x y z
N MET A 1 8.13 23.46 -9.68
CA MET A 1 8.29 23.25 -8.23
C MET A 1 7.78 21.85 -7.94
N GLU A 2 8.63 20.95 -7.46
CA GLU A 2 8.17 19.66 -6.96
C GLU A 2 7.38 19.91 -5.68
N SER A 3 6.09 19.59 -5.70
CA SER A 3 5.31 19.65 -4.46
C SER A 3 5.86 18.56 -3.55
N LYS A 4 6.42 18.99 -2.42
CA LYS A 4 6.86 18.08 -1.36
C LYS A 4 5.60 17.33 -0.90
N THR A 5 5.65 16.01 -0.91
CA THR A 5 4.57 15.21 -0.35
C THR A 5 4.43 15.51 1.14
N ASP A 6 3.26 15.92 1.57
CA ASP A 6 2.98 16.16 2.98
C ASP A 6 2.61 14.84 3.66
N ILE A 7 3.27 14.55 4.78
CA ILE A 7 3.00 13.37 5.60
C ILE A 7 2.44 13.82 6.95
N ILE A 8 1.17 13.50 7.18
CA ILE A 8 0.48 13.76 8.45
C ILE A 8 0.73 12.55 9.36
N TRP A 9 1.50 12.76 10.42
CA TRP A 9 1.81 11.72 11.39
C TRP A 9 0.88 11.80 12.60
N LEU A 10 0.19 10.70 12.88
CA LEU A 10 -0.72 10.56 14.01
C LEU A 10 -0.20 9.50 14.99
N GLU A 11 -0.36 9.73 16.27
CA GLU A 11 -0.05 8.70 17.26
C GLU A 11 -1.11 7.62 17.24
N ARG A 12 -2.39 8.01 17.20
CA ARG A 12 -3.52 7.08 17.26
C ARG A 12 -4.71 7.60 16.46
N VAL A 13 -5.36 6.69 15.74
CA VAL A 13 -6.57 6.96 14.96
C VAL A 13 -7.46 5.70 14.89
N ASP A 14 -8.71 5.82 14.50
CA ASP A 14 -9.55 4.67 14.22
C ASP A 14 -9.06 3.92 12.97
N SER A 15 -8.94 4.61 11.84
CA SER A 15 -8.42 4.12 10.57
C SER A 15 -7.81 5.28 9.79
N THR A 16 -6.62 5.09 9.20
CA THR A 16 -5.98 6.11 8.35
C THR A 16 -6.80 6.42 7.11
N ASN A 17 -7.55 5.44 6.55
CA ASN A 17 -8.47 5.68 5.45
C ASN A 17 -9.65 6.57 5.87
N ASP A 18 -10.23 6.30 7.04
CA ASP A 18 -11.37 7.09 7.53
C ASP A 18 -10.92 8.51 7.90
N GLU A 19 -9.72 8.67 8.45
CA GLU A 19 -9.13 9.98 8.73
C GLU A 19 -8.89 10.76 7.44
N ALA A 20 -8.25 10.14 6.44
CA ALA A 20 -8.04 10.76 5.14
C ALA A 20 -9.37 11.18 4.48
N ARG A 21 -10.43 10.36 4.65
CA ARG A 21 -11.77 10.68 4.12
C ARG A 21 -12.41 11.86 4.83
N ARG A 22 -12.27 11.97 6.17
CA ARG A 22 -12.80 13.09 6.95
C ARG A 22 -12.23 14.42 6.50
N HIS A 23 -10.95 14.44 6.12
CA HIS A 23 -10.20 15.63 5.72
C HIS A 23 -9.89 15.70 4.23
N ILE A 24 -10.63 14.96 3.40
CA ILE A 24 -10.31 14.83 1.97
C ILE A 24 -10.28 16.16 1.23
N SER A 25 -11.09 17.14 1.61
CA SER A 25 -11.09 18.47 0.98
C SER A 25 -9.84 19.31 1.30
N GLU A 26 -9.18 19.02 2.42
CA GLU A 26 -8.04 19.78 2.96
C GLU A 26 -6.69 19.16 2.58
N ILE A 27 -6.68 17.85 2.27
CA ILE A 27 -5.47 17.10 1.95
C ILE A 27 -5.12 17.26 0.47
N ASP A 28 -3.87 17.58 0.18
CA ASP A 28 -3.38 17.71 -1.19
C ASP A 28 -3.15 16.37 -1.89
N ASN A 29 -3.05 16.43 -3.24
CA ASN A 29 -2.70 15.25 -4.04
C ASN A 29 -1.34 14.69 -3.65
N LEU A 30 -1.21 13.37 -3.57
CA LEU A 30 -0.02 12.62 -3.16
C LEU A 30 0.40 12.83 -1.69
N SER A 31 -0.45 13.40 -0.84
CA SER A 31 -0.22 13.46 0.59
C SER A 31 -0.54 12.13 1.27
N VAL A 32 -0.02 11.96 2.48
CA VAL A 32 -0.11 10.72 3.25
C VAL A 32 -0.61 10.99 4.66
N VAL A 33 -1.53 10.16 5.14
CA VAL A 33 -1.90 10.06 6.56
C VAL A 33 -1.32 8.76 7.10
N SER A 34 -0.44 8.84 8.10
CA SER A 34 0.19 7.68 8.74
C SER A 34 -0.09 7.68 10.24
N ALA A 35 -0.29 6.51 10.83
CA ALA A 35 -0.54 6.38 12.26
C ALA A 35 0.31 5.29 12.89
N LEU A 36 0.77 5.52 14.12
CA LEU A 36 1.47 4.51 14.92
C LEU A 36 0.49 3.43 15.41
N GLU A 37 -0.76 3.80 15.70
CA GLU A 37 -1.81 2.87 16.14
C GLU A 37 -3.11 3.10 15.37
N GLN A 38 -3.70 2.05 14.83
CA GLN A 38 -5.08 2.02 14.36
C GLN A 38 -5.95 1.19 15.31
N THR A 39 -7.01 1.79 15.88
CA THR A 39 -7.93 1.10 16.80
C THR A 39 -9.03 0.31 16.09
N LYS A 40 -9.30 0.67 14.82
CA LYS A 40 -10.28 0.01 13.95
C LYS A 40 -9.71 -0.13 12.53
N GLY A 41 -8.49 -0.70 12.43
CA GLY A 41 -7.86 -0.95 11.14
C GLY A 41 -8.75 -1.79 10.24
N ARG A 42 -8.91 -1.38 8.97
CA ARG A 42 -9.85 -1.98 8.01
C ARG A 42 -9.12 -2.76 6.93
N GLY A 43 -9.69 -3.90 6.55
CA GLY A 43 -9.32 -4.69 5.39
C GLY A 43 -10.49 -4.81 4.42
N GLN A 44 -10.31 -5.57 3.34
CA GLN A 44 -11.39 -5.83 2.38
C GLN A 44 -12.50 -6.71 2.96
N HIS A 45 -13.72 -6.58 2.42
CA HIS A 45 -14.88 -7.40 2.77
C HIS A 45 -15.23 -7.40 4.26
N GLY A 46 -14.99 -6.29 4.97
CA GLY A 46 -15.30 -6.17 6.40
C GLY A 46 -14.26 -6.81 7.33
N ASN A 47 -13.16 -7.33 6.79
CA ASN A 47 -12.06 -7.83 7.62
C ASN A 47 -11.36 -6.69 8.38
N THR A 48 -10.76 -7.04 9.50
CA THR A 48 -9.95 -6.11 10.30
C THR A 48 -8.46 -6.26 9.95
N TRP A 49 -7.75 -5.14 9.80
CA TRP A 49 -6.30 -5.12 9.77
C TRP A 49 -5.77 -4.96 11.19
N LEU A 50 -5.09 -5.99 11.69
CA LEU A 50 -4.48 -5.98 13.03
C LEU A 50 -3.00 -5.60 12.93
N SER A 51 -2.58 -4.67 13.78
CA SER A 51 -1.20 -4.17 13.83
C SER A 51 -0.84 -3.82 15.26
N MET A 52 0.32 -4.26 15.72
CA MET A 52 0.88 -3.82 17.00
C MET A 52 1.32 -2.36 16.90
N PRO A 53 0.96 -1.49 17.88
CA PRO A 53 1.33 -0.08 17.86
C PRO A 53 2.84 0.13 17.70
N GLY A 54 3.24 0.98 16.76
CA GLY A 54 4.63 1.33 16.49
C GLY A 54 5.49 0.25 15.81
N GLU A 55 5.01 -0.98 15.68
CA GLU A 55 5.78 -2.09 15.09
C GLU A 55 5.68 -2.14 13.57
N ASN A 56 4.62 -1.61 13.00
CA ASN A 56 4.31 -1.73 11.58
C ASN A 56 4.09 -0.36 10.94
N LEU A 57 4.00 -0.33 9.64
CA LEU A 57 3.69 0.86 8.88
C LEU A 57 2.25 0.79 8.38
N THR A 58 1.38 1.63 8.98
CA THR A 58 -0.02 1.80 8.55
C THR A 58 -0.25 3.23 8.09
N PHE A 59 -0.67 3.37 6.83
CA PHE A 59 -0.86 4.67 6.23
C PHE A 59 -1.88 4.65 5.09
N SER A 60 -2.37 5.82 4.72
CA SER A 60 -3.20 6.06 3.55
C SER A 60 -2.57 7.11 2.66
N LEU A 61 -2.29 6.78 1.40
CA LEU A 61 -1.85 7.70 0.37
C LEU A 61 -3.07 8.20 -0.41
N ILE A 62 -3.12 9.50 -0.68
CA ILE A 62 -4.25 10.15 -1.34
C ILE A 62 -3.86 10.52 -2.77
N VAL A 63 -4.63 10.06 -3.75
CA VAL A 63 -4.52 10.45 -5.15
C VAL A 63 -5.76 11.22 -5.56
N LYS A 64 -5.58 12.46 -6.07
CA LYS A 64 -6.64 13.30 -6.61
C LYS A 64 -6.27 13.69 -8.03
N ASP A 65 -6.74 12.95 -9.01
CA ASP A 65 -6.41 13.22 -10.41
C ASP A 65 -7.53 12.82 -11.37
N PHE A 66 -8.27 13.79 -11.87
CA PHE A 66 -9.35 13.60 -12.85
C PHE A 66 -8.91 13.03 -14.20
N ARG A 67 -7.62 13.05 -14.49
CA ARG A 67 -7.09 12.48 -15.74
C ARG A 67 -7.11 10.97 -15.73
N ILE A 68 -7.12 10.36 -14.54
CA ILE A 68 -7.31 8.92 -14.39
C ILE A 68 -8.78 8.61 -14.59
N LYS A 69 -9.11 7.94 -15.69
CA LYS A 69 -10.50 7.59 -15.99
C LYS A 69 -11.03 6.50 -15.06
N ALA A 70 -12.34 6.48 -14.85
CA ALA A 70 -12.99 5.50 -13.99
C ALA A 70 -12.71 4.04 -14.41
N ASN A 71 -12.60 3.76 -15.71
CA ASN A 71 -12.24 2.44 -16.24
C ASN A 71 -10.74 2.12 -16.15
N GLU A 72 -9.90 3.07 -15.76
CA GLU A 72 -8.45 2.93 -15.56
C GLU A 72 -8.07 2.83 -14.08
N GLN A 73 -9.05 2.76 -13.17
CA GLN A 73 -8.83 2.71 -11.71
C GLN A 73 -7.93 1.54 -11.28
N SER A 74 -7.87 0.44 -12.03
CA SER A 74 -6.98 -0.69 -11.77
C SER A 74 -5.50 -0.28 -11.83
N ALA A 75 -5.15 0.74 -12.62
CA ALA A 75 -3.78 1.23 -12.70
C ALA A 75 -3.26 1.77 -11.35
N ILE A 76 -4.14 2.34 -10.51
CA ILE A 76 -3.77 2.79 -9.16
C ILE A 76 -3.37 1.58 -8.29
N SER A 77 -4.15 0.49 -8.33
CA SER A 77 -3.83 -0.72 -7.57
C SER A 77 -2.56 -1.41 -8.08
N GLN A 78 -2.35 -1.42 -9.40
CA GLN A 78 -1.13 -1.95 -10.02
C GLN A 78 0.10 -1.16 -9.60
N ALA A 79 0.08 0.17 -9.71
CA ALA A 79 1.18 1.04 -9.28
C ALA A 79 1.48 0.89 -7.78
N THR A 80 0.43 0.77 -6.96
CA THR A 80 0.56 0.56 -5.50
C THR A 80 1.27 -0.76 -5.20
N ALA A 81 0.80 -1.86 -5.79
CA ALA A 81 1.35 -3.20 -5.56
C ALA A 81 2.79 -3.32 -6.08
N LEU A 82 3.08 -2.76 -7.25
CA LEU A 82 4.44 -2.71 -7.81
C LEU A 82 5.38 -1.91 -6.92
N SER A 83 4.94 -0.76 -6.41
CA SER A 83 5.73 0.04 -5.47
C SER A 83 6.08 -0.73 -4.21
N LEU A 84 5.12 -1.51 -3.67
CA LEU A 84 5.35 -2.36 -2.50
C LEU A 84 6.33 -3.50 -2.80
N THR A 85 6.21 -4.18 -3.94
CA THR A 85 7.18 -5.22 -4.29
C THR A 85 8.58 -4.65 -4.52
N LYS A 86 8.67 -3.44 -5.08
CA LYS A 86 9.94 -2.77 -5.35
C LYS A 86 10.64 -2.31 -4.08
N ILE A 87 9.89 -1.71 -3.12
CA ILE A 87 10.47 -1.31 -1.83
C ILE A 87 10.93 -2.54 -1.03
N LEU A 88 10.13 -3.60 -0.97
CA LEU A 88 10.52 -4.84 -0.29
C LEU A 88 11.78 -5.45 -0.92
N GLY A 89 11.93 -5.40 -2.24
CA GLY A 89 13.13 -5.82 -2.95
C GLY A 89 14.39 -5.04 -2.57
N ARG A 90 14.30 -3.73 -2.27
CA ARG A 90 15.42 -2.93 -1.76
C ARG A 90 15.94 -3.45 -0.41
N TYR A 91 15.07 -4.08 0.39
CA TYR A 91 15.41 -4.71 1.66
C TYR A 91 15.72 -6.21 1.55
N GLY A 92 15.95 -6.72 0.33
CA GLY A 92 16.31 -8.13 0.07
C GLY A 92 15.16 -9.11 0.21
N ILE A 93 13.91 -8.65 0.21
CA ILE A 93 12.72 -9.49 0.35
C ILE A 93 12.11 -9.72 -1.04
N GLU A 94 12.12 -10.97 -1.52
CA GLU A 94 11.41 -11.35 -2.74
C GLU A 94 9.90 -11.39 -2.46
N ALA A 95 9.19 -10.35 -2.92
CA ALA A 95 7.76 -10.21 -2.74
C ALA A 95 6.99 -10.44 -4.04
N ARG A 96 5.81 -11.04 -3.93
CA ARG A 96 4.89 -11.34 -5.01
C ARG A 96 3.50 -10.78 -4.71
N ILE A 97 2.78 -10.42 -5.76
CA ILE A 97 1.43 -9.88 -5.67
C ILE A 97 0.43 -11.05 -5.68
N LYS A 98 -0.36 -11.15 -4.62
CA LYS A 98 -1.55 -12.01 -4.59
C LYS A 98 -2.77 -11.14 -4.85
N TRP A 99 -3.24 -11.17 -6.09
CA TRP A 99 -4.43 -10.42 -6.48
C TRP A 99 -5.64 -10.78 -5.60
N PRO A 100 -6.52 -9.82 -5.22
CA PRO A 100 -6.53 -8.45 -5.72
C PRO A 100 -5.73 -7.43 -4.88
N ASN A 101 -5.30 -7.74 -3.66
CA ASN A 101 -4.95 -6.70 -2.69
C ASN A 101 -3.88 -7.08 -1.66
N ASP A 102 -3.17 -8.17 -1.85
CA ASP A 102 -2.21 -8.66 -0.88
C ASP A 102 -0.80 -8.78 -1.48
N ILE A 103 0.22 -8.53 -0.66
CA ILE A 103 1.61 -8.80 -0.98
C ILE A 103 2.10 -9.93 -0.08
N TYR A 104 2.79 -10.89 -0.69
CA TYR A 104 3.33 -12.08 -0.06
C TYR A 104 4.84 -12.14 -0.20
N ALA A 105 5.52 -12.59 0.85
CA ALA A 105 6.89 -13.04 0.83
C ALA A 105 6.88 -14.57 1.03
N GLY A 106 7.25 -15.32 -0.01
CA GLY A 106 6.99 -16.75 -0.07
C GLY A 106 5.49 -17.05 0.07
N ASP A 107 5.13 -17.88 1.07
CA ASP A 107 3.74 -18.28 1.35
C ASP A 107 3.05 -17.40 2.40
N ASN A 108 3.74 -16.36 2.89
CA ASN A 108 3.27 -15.57 4.01
C ASN A 108 2.89 -14.16 3.59
N LYS A 109 1.76 -13.66 4.14
CA LYS A 109 1.26 -12.32 3.88
C LYS A 109 2.08 -11.29 4.65
N ILE A 110 2.71 -10.35 3.93
CA ILE A 110 3.50 -9.27 4.50
C ILE A 110 2.78 -7.92 4.47
N CYS A 111 1.87 -7.71 3.49
CA CYS A 111 1.16 -6.45 3.34
C CYS A 111 -0.26 -6.66 2.82
N GLY A 112 -1.18 -5.79 3.26
CA GLY A 112 -2.54 -5.67 2.74
C GLY A 112 -2.80 -4.27 2.20
N ILE A 113 -3.62 -4.19 1.15
CA ILE A 113 -4.00 -2.95 0.46
C ILE A 113 -5.52 -2.80 0.49
N LEU A 114 -6.00 -1.61 0.81
CA LEU A 114 -7.43 -1.25 0.77
C LEU A 114 -7.61 0.07 0.04
N ILE A 115 -8.05 0.02 -1.22
CA ILE A 115 -8.30 1.20 -2.04
C ILE A 115 -9.78 1.54 -2.05
N GLU A 116 -10.08 2.79 -1.78
CA GLU A 116 -11.43 3.36 -1.82
C GLU A 116 -11.44 4.54 -2.80
N ASN A 117 -12.28 4.43 -3.82
CA ASN A 117 -12.36 5.41 -4.90
C ASN A 117 -13.67 6.21 -4.83
N SER A 118 -13.59 7.49 -5.12
CA SER A 118 -14.73 8.34 -5.46
C SER A 118 -14.62 8.75 -6.92
N LEU A 119 -15.74 8.69 -7.64
CA LEU A 119 -15.81 9.04 -9.04
C LEU A 119 -16.59 10.35 -9.22
N LYS A 120 -16.12 11.20 -10.14
CA LYS A 120 -16.83 12.40 -10.56
C LYS A 120 -16.87 12.46 -12.08
N GLY A 121 -18.07 12.28 -12.63
CA GLY A 121 -18.20 12.11 -14.07
C GLY A 121 -17.45 10.86 -14.56
N MET A 122 -16.52 11.02 -15.49
CA MET A 122 -15.76 9.93 -16.09
C MET A 122 -14.36 9.73 -15.45
N GLY A 123 -14.00 10.52 -14.45
CA GLY A 123 -12.68 10.49 -13.80
C GLY A 123 -12.73 10.13 -12.33
N ILE A 124 -11.56 9.90 -11.78
CA ILE A 124 -11.34 9.70 -10.35
C ILE A 124 -11.36 11.06 -9.66
N ASP A 125 -12.30 11.28 -8.74
CA ASP A 125 -12.31 12.46 -7.87
C ASP A 125 -11.19 12.36 -6.84
N TRP A 126 -11.15 11.22 -6.16
CA TRP A 126 -10.04 10.84 -5.29
C TRP A 126 -9.96 9.31 -5.12
N SER A 127 -8.76 8.85 -4.79
CA SER A 127 -8.49 7.50 -4.31
C SER A 127 -7.78 7.60 -2.98
N ILE A 128 -8.28 6.90 -1.97
CA ILE A 128 -7.61 6.70 -0.69
C ILE A 128 -7.04 5.29 -0.70
N ILE A 129 -5.71 5.19 -0.67
CA ILE A 129 -4.96 3.95 -0.81
C ILE A 129 -4.42 3.57 0.57
N GLY A 130 -5.18 2.76 1.31
CA GLY A 130 -4.78 2.24 2.61
C GLY A 130 -3.78 1.10 2.46
N ILE A 131 -2.69 1.17 3.20
CA ILE A 131 -1.61 0.19 3.20
C ILE A 131 -1.28 -0.18 4.64
N GLY A 132 -1.31 -1.49 4.92
CA GLY A 132 -0.78 -2.07 6.13
C GLY A 132 0.42 -2.96 5.77
N LEU A 133 1.62 -2.51 6.08
CA LEU A 133 2.86 -3.26 5.88
C LEU A 133 3.42 -3.73 7.22
N ASN A 134 3.56 -5.03 7.38
CA ASN A 134 4.19 -5.61 8.56
C ASN A 134 5.70 -5.40 8.47
N VAL A 135 6.27 -4.63 9.41
CA VAL A 135 7.69 -4.22 9.38
C VAL A 135 8.48 -4.94 10.47
N ASN A 136 8.24 -4.57 11.73
CA ASN A 136 9.03 -5.03 12.87
C ASN A 136 8.35 -6.08 13.73
N GLN A 137 7.04 -6.27 13.56
CA GLN A 137 6.25 -7.21 14.35
C GLN A 137 6.75 -8.65 14.15
N THR A 138 7.06 -9.35 15.24
CA THR A 138 7.60 -10.72 15.22
C THR A 138 6.62 -11.76 15.77
N SER A 139 5.52 -11.31 16.39
CA SER A 139 4.48 -12.18 16.93
C SER A 139 3.11 -11.75 16.41
N PHE A 140 2.33 -12.69 15.93
CA PHE A 140 1.01 -12.46 15.37
C PHE A 140 -0.03 -13.35 16.05
N PRO A 141 -1.31 -12.91 16.11
CA PRO A 141 -2.39 -13.76 16.60
C PRO A 141 -2.49 -15.07 15.79
N GLU A 142 -2.70 -16.18 16.48
CA GLU A 142 -2.73 -17.53 15.89
C GLU A 142 -3.83 -17.72 14.84
N HIS A 143 -4.93 -16.96 14.92
CA HIS A 143 -6.03 -17.03 13.96
C HIS A 143 -5.73 -16.36 12.62
N LEU A 144 -4.63 -15.61 12.50
CA LEU A 144 -4.24 -14.99 11.23
C LEU A 144 -3.58 -16.01 10.30
N PRO A 145 -4.04 -16.11 9.05
CA PRO A 145 -3.46 -17.05 8.10
C PRO A 145 -2.09 -16.53 7.62
N ASN A 146 -1.05 -17.28 7.98
CA ASN A 146 0.31 -17.09 7.47
C ASN A 146 0.82 -15.63 7.42
N PRO A 147 0.79 -14.86 8.54
CA PRO A 147 1.36 -13.53 8.55
C PRO A 147 2.89 -13.60 8.62
N THR A 148 3.55 -12.59 8.04
CA THR A 148 4.99 -12.35 8.22
C THR A 148 5.28 -10.85 8.27
N SER A 149 6.54 -10.50 8.55
CA SER A 149 7.03 -9.11 8.54
C SER A 149 8.38 -9.01 7.86
N MET A 150 8.80 -7.78 7.54
CA MET A 150 10.14 -7.54 6.99
C MET A 150 11.23 -8.11 7.91
N ARG A 151 11.08 -7.90 9.22
CA ARG A 151 12.04 -8.40 10.22
C ARG A 151 12.11 -9.92 10.26
N LEU A 152 10.98 -10.62 10.17
CA LEU A 152 10.94 -12.08 10.11
C LEU A 152 11.53 -12.62 8.80
N CYS A 153 11.25 -11.97 7.67
CA CYS A 153 11.77 -12.38 6.37
C CYS A 153 13.30 -12.26 6.28
N THR A 154 13.86 -11.20 6.87
CA THR A 154 15.31 -10.91 6.76
C THR A 154 16.13 -11.46 7.92
N GLY A 155 15.50 -11.84 9.03
CA GLY A 155 16.20 -12.24 10.26
C GLY A 155 16.96 -11.09 10.94
N ASN A 156 16.67 -9.83 10.57
CA ASN A 156 17.37 -8.68 11.13
C ASN A 156 17.04 -8.53 12.63
N SER A 157 18.09 -8.47 13.47
CA SER A 157 17.94 -8.25 14.91
C SER A 157 17.53 -6.82 15.27
N ASN A 158 17.93 -5.84 14.46
CA ASN A 158 17.62 -4.43 14.67
C ASN A 158 16.29 -4.08 14.00
N PRO A 159 15.44 -3.24 14.63
CA PRO A 159 14.22 -2.78 14.02
C PRO A 159 14.52 -1.85 12.83
N TYR A 160 13.66 -1.94 11.82
CA TYR A 160 13.65 -1.02 10.68
C TYR A 160 12.99 0.31 11.07
N ASN A 161 13.49 1.40 10.49
CA ASN A 161 12.85 2.71 10.61
C ASN A 161 11.65 2.81 9.65
N THR A 162 10.44 2.80 10.20
CA THR A 162 9.19 2.85 9.41
C THR A 162 9.04 4.16 8.64
N ARG A 163 9.57 5.27 9.15
CA ARG A 163 9.53 6.58 8.45
C ARG A 163 10.36 6.53 7.17
N THR A 164 11.57 5.99 7.25
CA THR A 164 12.43 5.84 6.06
C THR A 164 11.77 4.96 5.00
N ILE A 165 11.16 3.84 5.42
CA ILE A 165 10.43 2.96 4.50
C ILE A 165 9.26 3.69 3.82
N LEU A 166 8.51 4.51 4.57
CA LEU A 166 7.41 5.29 4.00
C LEU A 166 7.91 6.31 2.98
N GLU A 167 8.96 7.06 3.30
CA GLU A 167 9.55 8.06 2.40
C GLU A 167 10.05 7.42 1.10
N GLU A 168 10.75 6.30 1.19
CA GLU A 168 11.19 5.53 0.03
C GLU A 168 10.03 4.95 -0.79
N TYR A 169 8.96 4.48 -0.13
CA TYR A 169 7.75 4.02 -0.81
C TYR A 169 7.09 5.16 -1.60
N ILE A 170 6.96 6.33 -0.99
CA ILE A 170 6.37 7.51 -1.63
C ILE A 170 7.17 7.90 -2.88
N GLU A 171 8.51 7.89 -2.81
CA GLU A 171 9.38 8.15 -3.96
C GLU A 171 9.09 7.19 -5.10
N ILE A 172 9.03 5.88 -4.81
CA ILE A 172 8.76 4.84 -5.81
C ILE A 172 7.36 5.01 -6.41
N PHE A 173 6.33 5.19 -5.56
CA PHE A 173 4.96 5.38 -6.03
C PHE A 173 4.81 6.64 -6.91
N THR A 174 5.43 7.74 -6.49
CA THR A 174 5.43 8.98 -7.27
C THR A 174 6.08 8.80 -8.63
N GLY A 175 7.10 7.95 -8.74
CA GLY A 175 7.69 7.54 -10.02
C GLY A 175 6.65 6.87 -10.93
N TYR A 176 5.95 5.84 -10.45
CA TYR A 176 4.87 5.19 -11.19
C TYR A 176 3.72 6.15 -11.51
N TYR A 177 3.33 7.00 -10.56
CA TYR A 177 2.29 8.00 -10.78
C TYR A 177 2.65 8.95 -11.93
N ARG A 178 3.88 9.48 -11.95
CA ARG A 178 4.35 10.39 -13.02
C ARG A 178 4.45 9.70 -14.36
N GLU A 179 4.91 8.47 -14.38
CA GLU A 179 5.12 7.72 -15.63
C GLU A 179 3.79 7.24 -16.23
N TYR A 180 2.90 6.68 -15.43
CA TYR A 180 1.73 5.96 -15.95
C TYR A 180 0.39 6.61 -15.63
N LEU A 181 0.21 7.18 -14.44
CA LEU A 181 -1.10 7.65 -13.98
C LEU A 181 -1.42 9.08 -14.40
N ASN A 182 -0.43 9.92 -14.64
CA ASN A 182 -0.67 11.29 -15.09
C ASN A 182 -0.77 11.45 -16.63
N GLY A 183 -0.92 10.34 -17.36
CA GLY A 183 -1.19 10.31 -18.79
C GLY A 183 0.05 10.30 -19.68
N ASN A 184 1.26 10.12 -19.14
CA ASN A 184 2.51 10.16 -19.91
C ASN A 184 3.03 8.76 -20.34
N GLY A 185 2.55 7.68 -19.71
CA GLY A 185 3.02 6.32 -19.96
C GLY A 185 1.95 5.39 -20.51
N SER A 186 2.38 4.22 -20.97
CA SER A 186 1.49 3.16 -21.41
C SER A 186 0.99 2.33 -20.24
N LEU A 187 -0.32 2.33 -19.99
CA LEU A 187 -0.94 1.47 -18.99
C LEU A 187 -0.72 -0.02 -19.28
N GLU A 188 -0.55 -0.38 -20.55
CA GLU A 188 -0.21 -1.76 -20.96
C GLU A 188 1.15 -2.21 -20.40
N LYS A 189 2.16 -1.32 -20.40
CA LYS A 189 3.47 -1.62 -19.78
C LYS A 189 3.36 -1.80 -18.26
N LEU A 190 2.56 -0.95 -17.61
CA LEU A 190 2.29 -1.09 -16.18
C LEU A 190 1.64 -2.45 -15.88
N GLU A 191 0.66 -2.86 -16.68
CA GLU A 191 -0.01 -4.15 -16.55
C GLU A 191 0.95 -5.33 -16.79
N GLN A 192 1.80 -5.26 -17.82
CA GLN A 192 2.81 -6.30 -18.09
C GLN A 192 3.78 -6.46 -16.91
N GLU A 193 4.28 -5.35 -16.34
CA GLU A 193 5.12 -5.39 -15.15
C GLU A 193 4.37 -6.00 -13.97
N PHE A 194 3.11 -5.58 -13.74
CA PHE A 194 2.26 -6.11 -12.68
C PHE A 194 2.06 -7.62 -12.80
N VAL A 195 1.68 -8.12 -13.99
CA VAL A 195 1.50 -9.55 -14.24
C VAL A 195 2.79 -10.34 -13.98
N SER A 196 3.95 -9.79 -14.35
CA SER A 196 5.25 -10.44 -14.09
C SER A 196 5.56 -10.61 -12.60
N ARG A 197 4.95 -9.82 -11.73
CA ARG A 197 5.12 -9.86 -10.27
C ARG A 197 3.99 -10.61 -9.55
N MET A 198 2.99 -11.05 -10.27
CA MET A 198 1.92 -11.86 -9.67
C MET A 198 2.46 -13.19 -9.14
N ARG A 199 1.86 -13.63 -8.04
CA ARG A 199 2.09 -14.97 -7.52
C ARG A 199 1.48 -15.99 -8.50
N THR A 200 2.31 -16.81 -9.12
CA THR A 200 1.82 -17.98 -9.86
C THR A 200 1.28 -18.99 -8.86
N ASN A 201 0.00 -19.34 -8.96
CA ASN A 201 -0.58 -20.47 -8.21
C ASN A 201 0.05 -21.78 -8.73
N LEU A 202 1.25 -22.09 -8.28
CA LEU A 202 1.83 -23.42 -8.41
C LEU A 202 1.54 -24.19 -7.13
N SER A 203 0.29 -24.64 -7.01
CA SER A 203 -0.13 -25.89 -6.37
C SER A 203 -1.65 -25.95 -6.37
N LEU A 204 -2.21 -26.51 -7.43
CA LEU A 204 -3.45 -27.26 -7.29
C LEU A 204 -3.09 -28.46 -6.42
N PRO A 205 -3.74 -28.71 -5.28
CA PRO A 205 -3.64 -30.01 -4.64
C PRO A 205 -4.24 -31.03 -5.61
N GLN A 206 -3.48 -32.10 -5.86
CA GLN A 206 -4.00 -33.30 -6.50
C GLN A 206 -5.05 -33.96 -5.63
#